data_9aaec6ab0f58c7a6c25f227e284a6f0c
#
_entry.id   9aaec6ab0f58c7a6c25f227e284a6f0c
#
_cell.length_a   1.000
_cell.length_b   1.000
_cell.length_c   1.000
_cell.angle_alpha   90.00
_cell.angle_beta   90.00
_cell.angle_gamma   90.00
#
_symmetry.space_group_name_H-M   'P 1'
#
loop_
_entity.id
_entity.type
_entity.pdbx_description
1 polymer ?
#
loop_
_entity_poly.entity_id
_entity_poly.type
_entity_poly.pdbx_seq_one_letter_code
_entity_poly.pdbx_strand_id
1 'polypeptide(L)'
;MTGTPYFFGIEDEVLLQRASELRGPYATAEPFPHAVVDDLLPPAAAGAILGAFPTESAFGHLQGEPIASERHQPGKHGLRHARHLASMPEGLADHLARFQGSLFVRFLELLTGIRGLVPDPHLKGAGVHLVRNGGHVDIHLDFNVDPDTGLHRRVNVLLYLNEDWHPGFGGQLELWRSPEEGPVQSIEPRFNRCVIFTAGAGAWHGHPRPLQLPPGRARRSLAFYYYTAAPPDGFPGEHATLWRGARRQSSPLERLRGWLGGH
;
A
#
# COMPACT_ATOMS: atom_id res chain seq x y z
N MET A 1 -11.74 -28.29 20.18
CA MET A 1 -12.09 -27.89 18.81
C MET A 1 -10.97 -26.99 18.32
N THR A 2 -10.06 -27.54 17.53
CA THR A 2 -9.00 -26.74 16.87
C THR A 2 -9.67 -25.95 15.74
N GLY A 3 -9.92 -24.66 15.97
CA GLY A 3 -10.46 -23.78 14.96
C GLY A 3 -9.53 -23.77 13.75
N THR A 4 -10.10 -23.81 12.54
CA THR A 4 -9.32 -23.67 11.33
C THR A 4 -8.66 -22.29 11.33
N PRO A 5 -7.33 -22.19 11.19
CA PRO A 5 -6.66 -20.88 11.20
C PRO A 5 -7.20 -19.98 10.10
N TYR A 6 -7.73 -18.82 10.45
CA TYR A 6 -8.39 -17.92 9.51
C TYR A 6 -7.43 -17.16 8.59
N PHE A 7 -6.17 -16.99 9.00
CA PHE A 7 -5.19 -16.23 8.21
C PHE A 7 -4.13 -17.17 7.61
N PHE A 8 -4.40 -17.69 6.43
CA PHE A 8 -3.48 -18.52 5.63
C PHE A 8 -2.88 -19.73 6.36
N GLY A 9 -3.58 -20.30 7.32
CA GLY A 9 -3.10 -21.44 8.10
C GLY A 9 -2.14 -21.07 9.24
N ILE A 10 -1.94 -19.79 9.52
CA ILE A 10 -1.19 -19.33 10.69
C ILE A 10 -2.10 -19.41 11.93
N GLU A 11 -1.60 -19.99 12.99
CA GLU A 11 -2.30 -19.98 14.29
C GLU A 11 -2.50 -18.54 14.78
N ASP A 12 -3.69 -18.22 15.26
CA ASP A 12 -4.07 -16.87 15.68
C ASP A 12 -3.10 -16.30 16.72
N GLU A 13 -2.73 -17.11 17.72
CA GLU A 13 -1.80 -16.72 18.78
C GLU A 13 -0.41 -16.37 18.21
N VAL A 14 0.09 -17.15 17.25
CA VAL A 14 1.39 -16.92 16.60
C VAL A 14 1.38 -15.59 15.85
N LEU A 15 0.31 -15.31 15.09
CA LEU A 15 0.19 -14.05 14.35
C LEU A 15 0.13 -12.85 15.30
N LEU A 16 -0.68 -12.93 16.36
CA LEU A 16 -0.86 -11.84 17.31
C LEU A 16 0.38 -11.63 18.21
N GLN A 17 1.10 -12.70 18.56
CA GLN A 17 2.39 -12.60 19.25
C GLN A 17 3.40 -11.86 18.37
N ARG A 18 3.51 -12.22 17.08
CA ARG A 18 4.40 -11.52 16.11
C ARG A 18 4.10 -10.02 16.04
N ALA A 19 2.81 -9.62 16.05
CA ALA A 19 2.42 -8.21 16.10
C ALA A 19 2.95 -7.52 17.36
N SER A 20 2.82 -8.17 18.52
CA SER A 20 3.27 -7.63 19.80
C SER A 20 4.78 -7.45 19.86
N GLU A 21 5.53 -8.41 19.34
CA GLU A 21 7.00 -8.35 19.26
C GLU A 21 7.50 -7.22 18.32
N LEU A 22 6.81 -7.00 17.22
CA LEU A 22 7.15 -5.97 16.25
C LEU A 22 6.71 -4.56 16.66
N ARG A 23 5.81 -4.41 17.64
CA ARG A 23 5.22 -3.11 18.00
C ARG A 23 6.25 -2.05 18.41
N GLY A 24 7.22 -2.41 19.25
CA GLY A 24 8.27 -1.48 19.69
C GLY A 24 9.11 -0.98 18.51
N PRO A 25 9.74 -1.89 17.75
CA PRO A 25 10.48 -1.53 16.54
C PRO A 25 9.64 -0.74 15.52
N TYR A 26 8.38 -1.10 15.31
CA TYR A 26 7.47 -0.37 14.42
C TYR A 26 7.32 1.09 14.83
N ALA A 27 7.01 1.33 16.11
CA ALA A 27 6.71 2.66 16.62
C ALA A 27 7.88 3.64 16.56
N THR A 28 9.11 3.10 16.62
CA THR A 28 10.36 3.89 16.64
C THR A 28 11.10 3.89 15.30
N ALA A 29 10.54 3.25 14.28
CA ALA A 29 11.15 3.18 12.95
C ALA A 29 11.20 4.56 12.27
N GLU A 30 12.30 4.84 11.61
CA GLU A 30 12.53 6.07 10.85
C GLU A 30 12.39 5.80 9.34
N PRO A 31 11.79 6.73 8.56
CA PRO A 31 11.46 8.13 8.89
C PRO A 31 10.06 8.31 9.53
N PHE A 32 9.26 7.28 9.60
CA PHE A 32 7.94 7.22 10.23
C PHE A 32 7.62 5.78 10.64
N PRO A 33 6.64 5.53 11.52
CA PRO A 33 6.34 4.19 12.00
C PRO A 33 6.08 3.20 10.85
N HIS A 34 6.94 2.17 10.75
CA HIS A 34 6.83 1.11 9.76
C HIS A 34 7.45 -0.20 10.22
N ALA A 35 7.07 -1.30 9.59
CA ALA A 35 7.71 -2.60 9.73
C ALA A 35 7.95 -3.23 8.36
N VAL A 36 9.07 -3.94 8.22
CA VAL A 36 9.38 -4.84 7.11
C VAL A 36 9.33 -6.25 7.66
N VAL A 37 8.40 -7.05 7.16
CA VAL A 37 8.14 -8.40 7.65
C VAL A 37 8.42 -9.37 6.51
N ASP A 38 9.56 -10.03 6.58
CA ASP A 38 9.88 -11.12 5.65
C ASP A 38 9.10 -12.37 6.04
N ASP A 39 8.75 -13.15 5.04
CA ASP A 39 7.99 -14.40 5.20
C ASP A 39 6.73 -14.21 6.06
N LEU A 40 5.93 -13.19 5.70
CA LEU A 40 4.67 -12.93 6.40
C LEU A 40 3.75 -14.13 6.35
N LEU A 41 3.68 -14.79 5.20
CA LEU A 41 2.80 -15.93 4.94
C LEU A 41 3.60 -17.23 4.88
N PRO A 42 2.96 -18.38 5.17
CA PRO A 42 3.54 -19.67 4.83
C PRO A 42 3.91 -19.73 3.34
N PRO A 43 5.04 -20.35 2.95
CA PRO A 43 5.51 -20.37 1.56
C PRO A 43 4.46 -20.88 0.56
N ALA A 44 3.69 -21.90 0.93
CA ALA A 44 2.63 -22.44 0.09
C ALA A 44 1.49 -21.42 -0.16
N ALA A 45 1.15 -20.61 0.86
CA ALA A 45 0.12 -19.58 0.73
C ALA A 45 0.61 -18.42 -0.15
N ALA A 46 1.84 -17.95 0.06
CA ALA A 46 2.44 -16.93 -0.80
C ALA A 46 2.57 -17.39 -2.25
N GLY A 47 2.96 -18.66 -2.48
CA GLY A 47 3.01 -19.28 -3.80
C GLY A 47 1.64 -19.39 -4.46
N ALA A 48 0.59 -19.72 -3.69
CA ALA A 48 -0.78 -19.77 -4.20
C ALA A 48 -1.27 -18.38 -4.65
N ILE A 49 -0.97 -17.34 -3.89
CA ILE A 49 -1.29 -15.95 -4.27
C ILE A 49 -0.54 -15.55 -5.55
N LEU A 50 0.75 -15.87 -5.65
CA LEU A 50 1.54 -15.59 -6.86
C LEU A 50 1.01 -16.37 -8.06
N GLY A 51 0.63 -17.63 -7.88
CA GLY A 51 0.02 -18.47 -8.94
C GLY A 51 -1.32 -17.95 -9.44
N ALA A 52 -2.11 -17.31 -8.56
CA ALA A 52 -3.37 -16.64 -8.91
C ALA A 52 -3.17 -15.20 -9.42
N PHE A 53 -1.95 -14.66 -9.36
CA PHE A 53 -1.69 -13.29 -9.78
C PHE A 53 -1.82 -13.17 -11.32
N PRO A 54 -2.58 -12.19 -11.84
CA PRO A 54 -2.79 -12.05 -13.27
C PRO A 54 -1.49 -11.86 -14.04
N THR A 55 -1.35 -12.52 -15.18
CA THR A 55 -0.26 -12.25 -16.12
C THR A 55 -0.40 -10.85 -16.70
N GLU A 56 0.67 -10.28 -17.23
CA GLU A 56 0.65 -8.95 -17.82
C GLU A 56 -0.37 -8.83 -18.97
N SER A 57 -0.49 -9.86 -19.80
CA SER A 57 -1.49 -9.91 -20.87
C SER A 57 -2.93 -10.01 -20.33
N ALA A 58 -3.14 -10.77 -19.26
CA ALA A 58 -4.45 -10.91 -18.63
C ALA A 58 -4.92 -9.61 -17.96
N PHE A 59 -4.00 -8.78 -17.46
CA PHE A 59 -4.36 -7.49 -16.84
C PHE A 59 -5.18 -6.59 -17.77
N GLY A 60 -4.87 -6.54 -19.06
CA GLY A 60 -5.65 -5.78 -20.03
C GLY A 60 -7.07 -6.33 -20.23
N HIS A 61 -7.23 -7.65 -20.26
CA HIS A 61 -8.54 -8.30 -20.41
C HIS A 61 -9.41 -8.20 -19.15
N LEU A 62 -8.79 -8.12 -17.97
CA LEU A 62 -9.49 -7.97 -16.68
C LEU A 62 -9.88 -6.51 -16.40
N GLN A 63 -9.83 -5.63 -17.41
CA GLN A 63 -10.08 -4.19 -17.25
C GLN A 63 -9.17 -3.53 -16.20
N GLY A 64 -7.95 -4.06 -16.05
CA GLY A 64 -6.89 -3.43 -15.28
C GLY A 64 -6.51 -2.12 -15.95
N GLU A 65 -7.09 -1.03 -15.47
CA GLU A 65 -6.83 0.31 -16.01
C GLU A 65 -5.41 0.75 -15.66
N PRO A 66 -4.74 1.50 -16.56
CA PRO A 66 -3.61 2.33 -16.15
C PRO A 66 -4.04 3.18 -14.96
N ILE A 67 -3.22 3.25 -13.94
CA ILE A 67 -3.56 4.08 -12.78
C ILE A 67 -3.55 5.54 -13.24
N ALA A 68 -4.61 6.26 -12.91
CA ALA A 68 -5.02 7.55 -13.46
C ALA A 68 -4.01 8.72 -13.42
N SER A 69 -2.75 8.49 -13.15
CA SER A 69 -1.67 9.47 -13.23
C SER A 69 -0.49 8.87 -13.98
N GLU A 70 -0.60 8.72 -15.30
CA GLU A 70 0.51 8.29 -16.15
C GLU A 70 1.77 9.14 -15.95
N ARG A 71 1.60 10.40 -15.59
CA ARG A 71 2.73 11.31 -15.30
C ARG A 71 3.53 10.88 -14.06
N HIS A 72 2.86 10.42 -12.99
CA HIS A 72 3.49 10.11 -11.70
C HIS A 72 3.63 8.62 -11.42
N GLN A 73 2.95 7.78 -12.20
CA GLN A 73 2.93 6.33 -12.05
C GLN A 73 2.95 5.63 -13.41
N PRO A 74 3.89 5.99 -14.32
CA PRO A 74 3.93 5.38 -15.65
C PRO A 74 4.15 3.87 -15.54
N GLY A 75 3.48 3.12 -16.40
CA GLY A 75 3.58 1.66 -16.46
C GLY A 75 2.98 0.91 -15.27
N LYS A 76 2.28 1.58 -14.34
CA LYS A 76 1.56 0.95 -13.24
C LYS A 76 0.13 0.60 -13.64
N HIS A 77 -0.26 -0.65 -13.44
CA HIS A 77 -1.61 -1.17 -13.64
C HIS A 77 -2.18 -1.66 -12.32
N GLY A 78 -3.49 -1.63 -12.16
CA GLY A 78 -4.14 -2.08 -10.92
C GLY A 78 -5.53 -2.62 -11.11
N LEU A 79 -5.84 -3.73 -10.43
CA LEU A 79 -7.19 -4.18 -10.14
C LEU A 79 -7.54 -3.66 -8.74
N ARG A 80 -8.10 -2.46 -8.67
CA ARG A 80 -8.13 -1.61 -7.48
C ARG A 80 -9.51 -1.10 -7.09
N HIS A 81 -10.54 -1.72 -7.59
CA HIS A 81 -11.91 -1.40 -7.20
C HIS A 81 -12.69 -2.67 -6.91
N ALA A 82 -13.62 -2.62 -5.96
CA ALA A 82 -14.48 -3.75 -5.64
C ALA A 82 -15.17 -4.35 -6.87
N ARG A 83 -15.49 -3.53 -7.89
CA ARG A 83 -16.04 -4.02 -9.17
C ARG A 83 -15.14 -5.00 -9.91
N HIS A 84 -13.82 -4.98 -9.65
CA HIS A 84 -12.88 -5.91 -10.28
C HIS A 84 -12.81 -7.26 -9.57
N LEU A 85 -13.37 -7.39 -8.37
CA LEU A 85 -13.34 -8.66 -7.61
C LEU A 85 -13.96 -9.82 -8.40
N ALA A 86 -15.10 -9.56 -9.08
CA ALA A 86 -15.78 -10.56 -9.89
C ALA A 86 -14.99 -10.98 -11.15
N SER A 87 -14.04 -10.17 -11.58
CA SER A 87 -13.19 -10.42 -12.76
C SER A 87 -11.81 -10.96 -12.37
N MET A 88 -11.51 -11.07 -11.08
CA MET A 88 -10.24 -11.61 -10.61
C MET A 88 -10.13 -13.12 -10.86
N PRO A 89 -8.94 -13.66 -11.08
CA PRO A 89 -8.71 -15.09 -11.11
C PRO A 89 -9.27 -15.77 -9.86
N GLU A 90 -9.74 -17.01 -10.03
CA GLU A 90 -10.28 -17.82 -8.94
C GLU A 90 -9.28 -17.89 -7.76
N GLY A 91 -9.78 -17.71 -6.56
CA GLY A 91 -9.00 -17.70 -5.31
C GLY A 91 -8.29 -16.38 -5.01
N LEU A 92 -8.03 -15.50 -5.98
CA LEU A 92 -7.34 -14.23 -5.69
C LEU A 92 -8.21 -13.29 -4.85
N ALA A 93 -9.51 -13.22 -5.15
CA ALA A 93 -10.47 -12.43 -4.37
C ALA A 93 -10.54 -12.92 -2.91
N ASP A 94 -10.54 -14.25 -2.69
CA ASP A 94 -10.53 -14.86 -1.36
C ASP A 94 -9.24 -14.53 -0.60
N HIS A 95 -8.09 -14.53 -1.29
CA HIS A 95 -6.83 -14.12 -0.69
C HIS A 95 -6.86 -12.65 -0.25
N LEU A 96 -7.41 -11.75 -1.08
CA LEU A 96 -7.58 -10.35 -0.70
C LEU A 96 -8.52 -10.19 0.51
N ALA A 97 -9.62 -10.94 0.56
CA ALA A 97 -10.57 -10.89 1.66
C ALA A 97 -9.96 -11.30 3.01
N ARG A 98 -8.98 -12.22 3.02
CA ARG A 98 -8.28 -12.62 4.26
C ARG A 98 -7.52 -11.47 4.90
N PHE A 99 -6.92 -10.57 4.11
CA PHE A 99 -6.27 -9.36 4.62
C PHE A 99 -7.28 -8.34 5.16
N GLN A 100 -8.53 -8.41 4.76
CA GLN A 100 -9.62 -7.58 5.28
C GLN A 100 -10.34 -8.21 6.48
N GLY A 101 -10.01 -9.46 6.82
CA GLY A 101 -10.61 -10.21 7.91
C GLY A 101 -10.21 -9.70 9.30
N SER A 102 -11.06 -9.98 10.28
CA SER A 102 -10.92 -9.49 11.66
C SER A 102 -9.58 -9.84 12.32
N LEU A 103 -9.04 -11.02 12.03
CA LEU A 103 -7.77 -11.45 12.62
C LEU A 103 -6.60 -10.59 12.13
N PHE A 104 -6.53 -10.28 10.83
CA PHE A 104 -5.48 -9.43 10.30
C PHE A 104 -5.66 -7.96 10.72
N VAL A 105 -6.90 -7.49 10.81
CA VAL A 105 -7.19 -6.17 11.42
C VAL A 105 -6.68 -6.12 12.86
N ARG A 106 -6.94 -7.17 13.65
CA ARG A 106 -6.45 -7.26 15.05
C ARG A 106 -4.91 -7.27 15.11
N PHE A 107 -4.25 -8.00 14.19
CA PHE A 107 -2.80 -7.98 14.05
C PHE A 107 -2.29 -6.54 13.83
N LEU A 108 -2.91 -5.80 12.91
CA LEU A 108 -2.53 -4.41 12.63
C LEU A 108 -2.78 -3.47 13.82
N GLU A 109 -3.89 -3.63 14.53
CA GLU A 109 -4.17 -2.84 15.74
C GLU A 109 -3.14 -3.07 16.85
N LEU A 110 -2.71 -4.32 17.04
CA LEU A 110 -1.66 -4.65 18.02
C LEU A 110 -0.31 -4.10 17.59
N LEU A 111 0.05 -4.26 16.32
CA LEU A 111 1.31 -3.78 15.76
C LEU A 111 1.42 -2.26 15.82
N THR A 112 0.40 -1.56 15.35
CA THR A 112 0.44 -0.10 15.18
C THR A 112 0.01 0.68 16.43
N GLY A 113 -0.75 0.04 17.32
CA GLY A 113 -1.41 0.71 18.44
C GLY A 113 -2.65 1.52 18.04
N ILE A 114 -2.99 1.57 16.76
CA ILE A 114 -4.18 2.27 16.24
C ILE A 114 -5.39 1.35 16.42
N ARG A 115 -6.41 1.79 17.16
CA ARG A 115 -7.64 1.05 17.40
C ARG A 115 -8.76 1.44 16.45
N GLY A 116 -9.70 0.52 16.25
CA GLY A 116 -10.88 0.76 15.42
C GLY A 116 -10.54 0.84 13.92
N LEU A 117 -9.55 0.05 13.50
CA LEU A 117 -9.18 -0.04 12.09
C LEU A 117 -10.31 -0.69 11.29
N VAL A 118 -10.67 -0.05 10.20
CA VAL A 118 -11.65 -0.52 9.20
C VAL A 118 -10.89 -0.81 7.91
N PRO A 119 -10.97 -2.02 7.34
CA PRO A 119 -10.38 -2.30 6.03
C PRO A 119 -11.10 -1.53 4.93
N ASP A 120 -10.41 -1.25 3.82
CA ASP A 120 -10.99 -0.56 2.67
C ASP A 120 -12.07 -1.43 1.98
N PRO A 121 -13.36 -1.11 2.10
CA PRO A 121 -14.41 -1.93 1.51
C PRO A 121 -14.50 -1.78 -0.02
N HIS A 122 -13.94 -0.70 -0.55
CA HIS A 122 -14.03 -0.35 -1.97
C HIS A 122 -12.76 -0.65 -2.76
N LEU A 123 -11.67 -1.04 -2.09
CA LEU A 123 -10.33 -1.22 -2.68
C LEU A 123 -9.89 0.00 -3.51
N LYS A 124 -10.19 1.22 -3.01
CA LYS A 124 -9.89 2.46 -3.71
C LYS A 124 -8.40 2.77 -3.71
N GLY A 125 -7.75 2.44 -4.81
CA GLY A 125 -6.28 2.51 -4.92
C GLY A 125 -5.54 1.31 -4.30
N ALA A 126 -6.24 0.44 -3.58
CA ALA A 126 -5.76 -0.83 -3.05
C ALA A 126 -5.93 -1.97 -4.07
N GLY A 127 -5.68 -3.22 -3.66
CA GLY A 127 -5.85 -4.41 -4.47
C GLY A 127 -4.57 -4.88 -5.15
N VAL A 128 -4.68 -5.31 -6.40
CA VAL A 128 -3.58 -5.95 -7.15
C VAL A 128 -2.85 -4.92 -7.99
N HIS A 129 -1.54 -4.79 -7.80
CA HIS A 129 -0.71 -3.84 -8.52
C HIS A 129 0.39 -4.53 -9.32
N LEU A 130 0.54 -4.13 -10.58
CA LEU A 130 1.61 -4.55 -11.47
C LEU A 130 2.30 -3.31 -12.04
N VAL A 131 3.64 -3.26 -11.97
CA VAL A 131 4.44 -2.22 -12.61
C VAL A 131 5.34 -2.87 -13.65
N ARG A 132 5.25 -2.38 -14.89
CA ARG A 132 6.02 -2.88 -16.05
C ARG A 132 7.45 -2.37 -16.05
N ASN A 133 8.27 -3.00 -16.87
CA ASN A 133 9.61 -2.49 -17.17
C ASN A 133 9.55 -1.03 -17.63
N GLY A 134 10.46 -0.19 -17.15
CA GLY A 134 10.47 1.28 -17.36
C GLY A 134 9.48 2.04 -16.46
N GLY A 135 8.54 1.36 -15.80
CA GLY A 135 7.58 2.00 -14.90
C GLY A 135 8.19 2.41 -13.56
N HIS A 136 7.56 3.38 -12.92
CA HIS A 136 7.94 3.86 -11.59
C HIS A 136 6.71 4.46 -10.87
N VAL A 137 6.89 4.84 -9.62
CA VAL A 137 5.93 5.63 -8.85
C VAL A 137 6.69 6.75 -8.17
N ASP A 138 6.38 7.99 -8.51
CA ASP A 138 7.00 9.17 -7.92
C ASP A 138 6.80 9.18 -6.41
N ILE A 139 7.71 9.87 -5.70
CA ILE A 139 7.58 10.09 -4.26
C ILE A 139 6.33 10.92 -4.00
N HIS A 140 5.49 10.41 -3.15
CA HIS A 140 4.18 10.98 -2.85
C HIS A 140 3.77 10.78 -1.39
N LEU A 141 2.81 11.59 -0.99
CA LEU A 141 2.01 11.40 0.19
C LEU A 141 0.60 11.01 -0.26
N ASP A 142 0.08 9.93 0.24
CA ASP A 142 -1.25 9.46 -0.13
C ASP A 142 -2.36 10.42 0.30
N PHE A 143 -3.52 10.37 -0.38
CA PHE A 143 -4.74 11.00 0.14
C PHE A 143 -5.05 10.48 1.54
N ASN A 144 -5.56 11.32 2.41
CA ASN A 144 -5.72 11.02 3.83
C ASN A 144 -7.18 10.81 4.27
N VAL A 145 -8.15 11.14 3.42
CA VAL A 145 -9.58 10.89 3.65
C VAL A 145 -10.16 10.23 2.42
N ASP A 146 -10.87 9.12 2.60
CA ASP A 146 -11.61 8.48 1.51
C ASP A 146 -12.85 9.33 1.17
N PRO A 147 -12.96 9.86 -0.06
CA PRO A 147 -14.03 10.79 -0.39
C PRO A 147 -15.43 10.17 -0.47
N ASP A 148 -15.52 8.83 -0.56
CA ASP A 148 -16.81 8.16 -0.66
C ASP A 148 -17.34 7.78 0.73
N THR A 149 -16.45 7.48 1.68
CA THR A 149 -16.83 7.05 3.03
C THR A 149 -16.55 8.07 4.12
N GLY A 150 -15.72 9.07 3.87
CA GLY A 150 -15.26 10.04 4.87
C GLY A 150 -14.28 9.46 5.90
N LEU A 151 -13.84 8.21 5.70
CA LEU A 151 -12.91 7.54 6.61
C LEU A 151 -11.48 8.06 6.47
N HIS A 152 -10.77 8.17 7.59
CA HIS A 152 -9.39 8.64 7.65
C HIS A 152 -8.40 7.51 7.44
N ARG A 153 -7.51 7.63 6.44
CA ARG A 153 -6.49 6.63 6.13
C ARG A 153 -5.42 6.60 7.21
N ARG A 154 -5.15 5.40 7.72
CA ARG A 154 -4.25 5.21 8.87
C ARG A 154 -3.09 4.26 8.62
N VAL A 155 -3.30 3.18 7.88
CA VAL A 155 -2.28 2.16 7.67
C VAL A 155 -2.28 1.71 6.21
N ASN A 156 -1.08 1.60 5.66
CA ASN A 156 -0.81 0.94 4.38
C ASN A 156 -0.12 -0.40 4.61
N VAL A 157 -0.53 -1.40 3.87
CA VAL A 157 0.09 -2.73 3.82
C VAL A 157 0.42 -3.06 2.38
N LEU A 158 1.68 -3.41 2.11
CA LEU A 158 2.17 -3.81 0.80
C LEU A 158 2.78 -5.20 0.90
N LEU A 159 2.16 -6.21 0.27
CA LEU A 159 2.74 -7.54 0.14
C LEU A 159 3.37 -7.69 -1.25
N TYR A 160 4.67 -7.97 -1.29
CA TYR A 160 5.40 -8.16 -2.54
C TYR A 160 5.47 -9.63 -2.95
N LEU A 161 5.36 -9.87 -4.26
CA LEU A 161 5.27 -11.21 -4.84
C LEU A 161 6.30 -11.38 -5.98
N ASN A 162 7.55 -11.00 -5.72
CA ASN A 162 8.60 -11.00 -6.74
C ASN A 162 9.73 -11.96 -6.33
N GLU A 163 9.71 -13.15 -6.91
CA GLU A 163 10.79 -14.13 -6.74
C GLU A 163 12.08 -13.62 -7.40
N ASP A 164 13.24 -14.01 -6.85
CA ASP A 164 14.58 -13.71 -7.39
C ASP A 164 14.76 -12.23 -7.76
N TRP A 165 14.30 -11.33 -6.88
CA TRP A 165 14.46 -9.89 -7.11
C TRP A 165 15.91 -9.46 -6.97
N HIS A 166 16.47 -8.92 -8.05
CA HIS A 166 17.83 -8.40 -8.05
C HIS A 166 17.83 -6.89 -7.75
N PRO A 167 18.75 -6.39 -6.91
CA PRO A 167 18.81 -4.96 -6.57
C PRO A 167 18.91 -4.02 -7.79
N GLY A 168 19.59 -4.48 -8.84
CA GLY A 168 19.74 -3.74 -10.10
C GLY A 168 18.44 -3.55 -10.90
N PHE A 169 17.37 -4.28 -10.57
CA PHE A 169 16.06 -4.10 -11.22
C PHE A 169 15.39 -2.78 -10.81
N GLY A 170 15.85 -2.12 -9.75
CA GLY A 170 15.18 -0.95 -9.18
C GLY A 170 13.92 -1.33 -8.39
N GLY A 171 12.97 -0.41 -8.28
CA GLY A 171 11.67 -0.67 -7.66
C GLY A 171 11.67 -0.87 -6.15
N GLN A 172 12.78 -0.58 -5.46
CA GLN A 172 12.82 -0.52 -4.01
C GLN A 172 11.79 0.51 -3.54
N LEU A 173 11.00 0.15 -2.52
CA LEU A 173 10.16 1.13 -1.84
C LEU A 173 11.06 2.07 -1.05
N GLU A 174 11.04 3.32 -1.40
CA GLU A 174 11.76 4.37 -0.67
C GLU A 174 10.82 5.05 0.32
N LEU A 175 11.27 5.19 1.57
CA LEU A 175 10.59 5.93 2.62
C LEU A 175 11.40 7.20 2.91
N TRP A 176 10.73 8.36 2.85
CA TRP A 176 11.34 9.68 2.93
C TRP A 176 10.78 10.49 4.09
N ARG A 177 11.59 11.28 4.78
CA ARG A 177 11.13 12.19 5.84
C ARG A 177 10.40 13.39 5.26
N SER A 178 10.88 13.88 4.14
CA SER A 178 10.27 14.99 3.38
C SER A 178 10.54 14.80 1.88
N PRO A 179 9.82 15.48 0.99
CA PRO A 179 10.06 15.39 -0.44
C PRO A 179 11.39 16.05 -0.89
N GLU A 180 12.02 16.85 -0.06
CA GLU A 180 13.28 17.54 -0.33
C GLU A 180 14.52 16.70 0.07
N GLU A 181 14.38 15.91 1.12
CA GLU A 181 15.45 15.08 1.65
C GLU A 181 15.65 13.79 0.88
N GLY A 182 16.52 13.05 0.77
CA GLY A 182 16.61 11.74 0.10
C GLY A 182 15.90 10.63 0.89
N PRO A 183 15.93 9.40 0.38
CA PRO A 183 15.36 8.27 1.07
C PRO A 183 16.12 7.97 2.36
N VAL A 184 15.39 7.76 3.45
CA VAL A 184 15.92 7.28 4.73
C VAL A 184 15.99 5.75 4.72
N GLN A 185 14.99 5.11 4.09
CA GLN A 185 14.93 3.66 3.91
C GLN A 185 14.72 3.32 2.43
N SER A 186 15.31 2.20 2.00
CA SER A 186 15.13 1.63 0.67
C SER A 186 14.91 0.13 0.80
N ILE A 187 13.68 -0.32 0.52
CA ILE A 187 13.20 -1.67 0.82
C ILE A 187 12.98 -2.42 -0.48
N GLU A 188 13.71 -3.50 -0.71
CA GLU A 188 13.53 -4.36 -1.88
C GLU A 188 12.17 -5.05 -1.87
N PRO A 189 11.45 -5.08 -3.01
CA PRO A 189 10.14 -5.71 -3.11
C PRO A 189 10.23 -7.24 -3.29
N ARG A 190 10.90 -7.94 -2.36
CA ARG A 190 11.12 -9.39 -2.42
C ARG A 190 9.84 -10.19 -2.25
N PHE A 191 9.85 -11.42 -2.77
CA PHE A 191 8.77 -12.37 -2.58
C PHE A 191 8.45 -12.56 -1.10
N ASN A 192 7.14 -12.57 -0.76
CA ASN A 192 6.60 -12.76 0.58
C ASN A 192 7.07 -11.72 1.64
N ARG A 193 7.64 -10.59 1.19
CA ARG A 193 7.95 -9.44 2.04
C ARG A 193 6.73 -8.55 2.15
N CYS A 194 6.34 -8.26 3.38
CA CYS A 194 5.26 -7.32 3.69
C CYS A 194 5.83 -6.05 4.31
N VAL A 195 5.46 -4.90 3.79
CA VAL A 195 5.77 -3.60 4.38
C VAL A 195 4.47 -2.99 4.90
N ILE A 196 4.48 -2.63 6.18
CA ILE A 196 3.35 -2.05 6.90
C ILE A 196 3.79 -0.70 7.42
N PHE A 197 3.05 0.37 7.14
CA PHE A 197 3.42 1.69 7.63
C PHE A 197 2.21 2.57 7.95
N THR A 198 2.38 3.45 8.93
CA THR A 198 1.39 4.46 9.29
C THR A 198 1.29 5.50 8.17
N ALA A 199 0.09 5.67 7.62
CA ALA A 199 -0.22 6.76 6.70
C ALA A 199 -0.47 8.05 7.50
N GLY A 200 0.17 9.15 7.11
CA GLY A 200 0.05 10.43 7.79
C GLY A 200 0.85 11.52 7.11
N ALA A 201 0.86 12.72 7.69
CA ALA A 201 1.40 13.93 7.07
C ALA A 201 2.91 13.89 6.70
N GLY A 202 3.66 12.90 7.21
CA GLY A 202 5.08 12.72 6.90
C GLY A 202 5.42 11.42 6.17
N ALA A 203 4.42 10.61 5.78
CA ALA A 203 4.66 9.28 5.21
C ALA A 203 4.94 9.33 3.70
N TRP A 204 5.96 10.10 3.31
CA TRP A 204 6.40 10.21 1.92
C TRP A 204 7.05 8.92 1.45
N HIS A 205 6.58 8.38 0.32
CA HIS A 205 7.07 7.10 -0.18
C HIS A 205 6.87 6.96 -1.69
N GLY A 206 7.55 5.98 -2.28
CA GLY A 206 7.44 5.66 -3.71
C GLY A 206 8.59 4.76 -4.17
N HIS A 207 8.72 4.59 -5.47
CA HIS A 207 9.90 4.02 -6.13
C HIS A 207 10.18 4.81 -7.40
N PRO A 208 10.87 5.97 -7.26
CA PRO A 208 10.93 6.98 -8.33
C PRO A 208 11.85 6.61 -9.49
N ARG A 209 12.70 5.59 -9.33
CA ARG A 209 13.59 5.13 -10.39
C ARG A 209 12.86 4.15 -11.30
N PRO A 210 12.93 4.36 -12.64
CA PRO A 210 12.37 3.41 -13.60
C PRO A 210 12.91 2.00 -13.42
N LEU A 211 12.02 1.01 -13.47
CA LEU A 211 12.39 -0.40 -13.39
C LEU A 211 13.24 -0.82 -14.60
N GLN A 212 14.24 -1.66 -14.33
CA GLN A 212 15.10 -2.27 -15.33
C GLN A 212 14.94 -3.79 -15.28
N LEU A 213 13.81 -4.28 -15.77
CA LEU A 213 13.42 -5.69 -15.68
C LEU A 213 13.76 -6.44 -16.97
N PRO A 214 14.17 -7.71 -16.86
CA PRO A 214 14.24 -8.60 -18.01
C PRO A 214 12.87 -8.79 -18.68
N PRO A 215 12.82 -9.19 -19.95
CA PRO A 215 11.57 -9.49 -20.65
C PRO A 215 10.69 -10.48 -19.86
N GLY A 216 9.37 -10.24 -19.84
CA GLY A 216 8.40 -11.09 -19.16
C GLY A 216 8.35 -10.92 -17.63
N ARG A 217 9.15 -10.04 -17.04
CA ARG A 217 9.07 -9.72 -15.61
C ARG A 217 8.31 -8.42 -15.36
N ALA A 218 7.62 -8.39 -14.24
CA ALA A 218 6.96 -7.21 -13.71
C ALA A 218 7.15 -7.14 -12.20
N ARG A 219 7.03 -5.95 -11.62
CA ARG A 219 6.97 -5.77 -10.17
C ARG A 219 5.52 -5.94 -9.72
N ARG A 220 5.28 -6.97 -8.90
CA ARG A 220 3.96 -7.39 -8.42
C ARG A 220 3.82 -7.10 -6.94
N SER A 221 2.66 -6.57 -6.55
CA SER A 221 2.31 -6.39 -5.14
C SER A 221 0.80 -6.42 -4.93
N LEU A 222 0.40 -6.81 -3.72
CA LEU A 222 -0.92 -6.52 -3.19
C LEU A 222 -0.80 -5.31 -2.28
N ALA A 223 -1.77 -4.42 -2.33
CA ALA A 223 -1.86 -3.24 -1.47
C ALA A 223 -3.19 -3.24 -0.73
N PHE A 224 -3.14 -2.89 0.56
CA PHE A 224 -4.33 -2.77 1.41
C PHE A 224 -4.23 -1.50 2.22
N TYR A 225 -5.37 -0.83 2.40
CA TYR A 225 -5.48 0.38 3.17
C TYR A 225 -6.47 0.17 4.31
N TYR A 226 -6.13 0.75 5.46
CA TYR A 226 -6.98 0.67 6.65
C TYR A 226 -7.22 2.06 7.19
N TYR A 227 -8.43 2.29 7.62
CA TYR A 227 -8.98 3.58 7.98
C TYR A 227 -9.47 3.60 9.42
N THR A 228 -9.78 4.78 9.93
CA THR A 228 -10.57 4.98 11.16
C THR A 228 -11.69 5.99 10.89
N ALA A 229 -12.78 5.90 11.67
CA ALA A 229 -13.86 6.88 11.59
C ALA A 229 -13.43 8.25 12.12
N ALA A 230 -12.60 8.26 13.19
CA ALA A 230 -12.06 9.50 13.73
C ALA A 230 -10.74 9.88 13.06
N PRO A 231 -10.44 11.17 12.88
CA PRO A 231 -9.14 11.62 12.41
C PRO A 231 -8.01 11.26 13.39
N PRO A 232 -6.76 11.17 12.93
CA PRO A 232 -5.61 11.09 13.81
C PRO A 232 -5.40 12.38 14.61
N ASP A 233 -4.72 12.28 15.75
CA ASP A 233 -4.26 13.46 16.47
C ASP A 233 -3.40 14.34 15.56
N GLY A 234 -3.57 15.66 15.65
CA GLY A 234 -2.85 16.61 14.79
C GLY A 234 -3.23 16.53 13.30
N PHE A 235 -4.45 16.09 12.99
CA PHE A 235 -4.93 16.00 11.60
C PHE A 235 -4.78 17.34 10.87
N PRO A 236 -4.02 17.39 9.75
CA PRO A 236 -3.69 18.65 9.07
C PRO A 236 -4.82 19.16 8.14
N GLY A 237 -5.97 18.49 8.13
CA GLY A 237 -7.03 18.70 7.15
C GLY A 237 -6.94 17.70 5.98
N GLU A 238 -8.03 17.65 5.20
CA GLU A 238 -8.13 16.75 4.05
C GLU A 238 -7.22 17.18 2.90
N HIS A 239 -6.58 16.23 2.26
CA HIS A 239 -5.81 16.43 1.02
C HIS A 239 -5.89 15.21 0.10
N ALA A 240 -5.86 15.48 -1.20
CA ALA A 240 -5.63 14.46 -2.22
C ALA A 240 -4.16 13.99 -2.18
N THR A 241 -3.82 12.97 -2.97
CA THR A 241 -2.42 12.53 -3.13
C THR A 241 -1.52 13.70 -3.54
N LEU A 242 -0.48 13.95 -2.75
CA LEU A 242 0.51 14.99 -2.99
C LEU A 242 1.75 14.37 -3.61
N TRP A 243 2.19 14.88 -4.75
CA TRP A 243 3.33 14.38 -5.48
C TRP A 243 4.56 15.29 -5.26
N ARG A 244 5.75 14.70 -5.13
CA ARG A 244 7.00 15.45 -5.08
C ARG A 244 7.13 16.34 -6.31
N GLY A 245 7.44 17.61 -6.09
CA GLY A 245 7.59 18.59 -7.17
C GLY A 245 6.29 19.09 -7.80
N ALA A 246 5.12 18.59 -7.38
CA ALA A 246 3.86 19.21 -7.74
C ALA A 246 3.74 20.54 -6.97
N ARG A 247 3.60 21.67 -7.68
CA ARG A 247 3.24 22.95 -7.04
C ARG A 247 1.93 22.72 -6.28
N ARG A 248 1.89 23.08 -5.00
CA ARG A 248 0.65 23.15 -4.22
C ARG A 248 -0.37 23.91 -5.07
N GLN A 249 -1.38 23.24 -5.57
CA GLN A 249 -2.52 23.94 -6.12
C GLN A 249 -3.22 24.59 -4.94
N SER A 250 -3.11 25.92 -4.84
CA SER A 250 -3.90 26.69 -3.87
C SER A 250 -5.36 26.32 -4.04
N SER A 251 -6.04 26.00 -2.93
CA SER A 251 -7.47 25.68 -2.95
C SER A 251 -8.25 26.84 -3.57
N PRO A 252 -9.44 26.61 -4.14
CA PRO A 252 -10.28 27.70 -4.65
C PRO A 252 -10.52 28.80 -3.59
N LEU A 253 -10.59 28.44 -2.31
CA LEU A 253 -10.74 29.37 -1.18
C LEU A 253 -9.47 30.19 -0.90
N GLU A 254 -8.28 29.63 -1.06
CA GLU A 254 -7.02 30.39 -0.92
C GLU A 254 -6.84 31.35 -2.09
N ARG A 255 -7.27 30.99 -3.30
CA ARG A 255 -7.28 31.87 -4.46
C ARG A 255 -8.22 33.05 -4.27
N LEU A 256 -9.42 32.82 -3.68
CA LEU A 256 -10.37 33.90 -3.35
C LEU A 256 -9.81 34.85 -2.28
N ARG A 257 -9.16 34.32 -1.24
CA ARG A 257 -8.55 35.15 -0.17
C ARG A 257 -7.37 36.00 -0.68
N GLY A 258 -6.58 35.48 -1.60
CA GLY A 258 -5.48 36.26 -2.25
C GLY A 258 -6.01 37.38 -3.15
N TRP A 259 -7.24 37.25 -3.69
CA TRP A 259 -7.86 38.29 -4.53
C TRP A 259 -8.56 39.37 -3.69
N LEU A 260 -9.02 39.05 -2.48
CA LEU A 260 -9.67 39.99 -1.56
C LEU A 260 -8.71 40.72 -0.60
N GLY A 261 -7.42 40.35 -0.55
CA GLY A 261 -6.40 40.95 0.32
C GLY A 261 -5.43 41.89 -0.38
N GLY A 262 -5.65 42.23 -1.63
CA GLY A 262 -4.78 43.10 -2.43
C GLY A 262 -5.47 44.42 -2.79
N HIS A 263 -5.80 45.21 -1.77
CA HIS A 263 -6.09 46.66 -1.91
C HIS A 263 -5.64 47.40 -0.66
#